data_84dd51ece1acde3ea012ad63a4c4f99d
#
_entry.id   84dd51ece1acde3ea012ad63a4c4f99d
#
_cell.length_a   1.000
_cell.length_b   1.000
_cell.length_c   1.000
_cell.angle_alpha   90.00
_cell.angle_beta   90.00
_cell.angle_gamma   90.00
#
_symmetry.space_group_name_H-M   'P 1'
#
loop_
_entity.id
_entity.type
_entity.pdbx_description
1 polymer ?
#
loop_
_entity_poly.entity_id
_entity_poly.type
_entity_poly.pdbx_seq_one_letter_code
_entity_poly.pdbx_strand_id
1 'polypeptide(L)'
;MAPPWFRITTPLYKNTGSVARDHLASERTFLAWIRTGLGFVALGIAIERFSQLDLSELIPPSPHQGQGDRTLRAREKEQDKEQSQMLVGALMGLGGGSIIYGTARYFGNMRHLERGEFRPAYHGAAVMAAAVAGLAGGVYGSALRRRRAERAEMRNDE
;
A
#
# COMPACT_ATOMS: atom_id res chain seq x y z
N MET A 1 -28.15 18.57 11.63
CA MET A 1 -27.25 19.09 10.59
C MET A 1 -26.04 18.16 10.50
N ALA A 2 -25.78 17.51 9.36
CA ALA A 2 -24.61 16.65 9.18
C ALA A 2 -23.33 17.52 9.16
N PRO A 3 -22.25 17.10 9.84
CA PRO A 3 -21.02 17.86 9.89
C PRO A 3 -20.42 18.03 8.47
N PRO A 4 -19.70 19.15 8.20
CA PRO A 4 -19.27 19.54 6.85
C PRO A 4 -18.33 18.51 6.16
N TRP A 5 -17.68 17.64 6.93
CA TRP A 5 -16.79 16.58 6.41
C TRP A 5 -17.54 15.34 5.89
N PHE A 6 -18.86 15.23 6.13
CA PHE A 6 -19.71 14.14 5.62
C PHE A 6 -20.39 14.48 4.27
N ARG A 7 -20.19 15.67 3.74
CA ARG A 7 -20.76 16.05 2.44
C ARG A 7 -19.92 15.46 1.31
N ILE A 8 -20.54 14.60 0.50
CA ILE A 8 -19.95 14.01 -0.71
C ILE A 8 -19.63 15.08 -1.77
N THR A 9 -20.37 16.19 -1.77
CA THR A 9 -20.13 17.37 -2.62
C THR A 9 -19.29 18.39 -1.87
N THR A 10 -18.06 18.58 -2.26
CA THR A 10 -17.17 19.62 -1.74
C THR A 10 -17.63 20.99 -2.22
N PRO A 11 -17.90 21.96 -1.31
CA PRO A 11 -18.27 23.31 -1.70
C PRO A 11 -17.12 23.99 -2.46
N LEU A 12 -17.47 24.73 -3.53
CA LEU A 12 -16.54 25.62 -4.23
C LEU A 12 -16.40 26.91 -3.43
N TYR A 13 -15.16 27.30 -3.17
CA TYR A 13 -14.83 28.57 -2.53
C TYR A 13 -14.18 29.51 -3.54
N LYS A 14 -14.58 30.78 -3.52
CA LYS A 14 -13.95 31.81 -4.35
C LYS A 14 -12.55 32.10 -3.78
N ASN A 15 -11.53 31.95 -4.63
CA ASN A 15 -10.16 32.23 -4.24
C ASN A 15 -9.87 33.73 -4.34
N THR A 16 -9.64 34.37 -3.19
CA THR A 16 -9.26 35.80 -3.09
C THR A 16 -7.77 35.98 -2.79
N GLY A 17 -7.01 34.87 -2.77
CA GLY A 17 -5.59 34.87 -2.45
C GLY A 17 -4.68 34.99 -3.68
N SER A 18 -3.37 34.87 -3.45
CA SER A 18 -2.37 34.87 -4.52
C SER A 18 -2.36 33.52 -5.25
N VAL A 19 -2.76 33.49 -6.51
CA VAL A 19 -2.75 32.31 -7.40
C VAL A 19 -1.37 31.64 -7.43
N ALA A 20 -0.28 32.43 -7.40
CA ALA A 20 1.07 31.88 -7.38
C ALA A 20 1.37 31.05 -6.13
N ARG A 21 0.90 31.47 -4.95
CA ARG A 21 1.08 30.74 -3.69
C ARG A 21 0.31 29.42 -3.72
N ASP A 22 -0.89 29.43 -4.25
CA ASP A 22 -1.74 28.23 -4.32
C ASP A 22 -1.21 27.24 -5.36
N HIS A 23 -0.62 27.72 -6.44
CA HIS A 23 0.06 26.88 -7.42
C HIS A 23 1.26 26.16 -6.79
N LEU A 24 2.12 26.85 -6.07
CA LEU A 24 3.25 26.25 -5.37
C LEU A 24 2.81 25.25 -4.29
N ALA A 25 1.71 25.51 -3.58
CA ALA A 25 1.13 24.57 -2.62
C ALA A 25 0.60 23.30 -3.31
N SER A 26 0.01 23.43 -4.50
CA SER A 26 -0.46 22.32 -5.33
C SER A 26 0.71 21.46 -5.82
N GLU A 27 1.80 22.06 -6.25
CA GLU A 27 3.03 21.36 -6.66
C GLU A 27 3.64 20.55 -5.51
N ARG A 28 3.74 21.11 -4.32
CA ARG A 28 4.22 20.39 -3.13
C ARG A 28 3.37 19.18 -2.82
N THR A 29 2.05 19.31 -2.91
CA THR A 29 1.12 18.22 -2.69
C THR A 29 1.28 17.14 -3.75
N PHE A 30 1.43 17.51 -5.02
CA PHE A 30 1.68 16.59 -6.12
C PHE A 30 2.98 15.81 -5.93
N LEU A 31 4.08 16.49 -5.59
CA LEU A 31 5.36 15.84 -5.33
C LEU A 31 5.30 14.88 -4.13
N ALA A 32 4.51 15.20 -3.11
CA ALA A 32 4.28 14.29 -1.98
C ALA A 32 3.58 12.99 -2.42
N TRP A 33 2.56 13.08 -3.29
CA TRP A 33 1.88 11.92 -3.86
C TRP A 33 2.80 11.04 -4.70
N ILE A 34 3.63 11.66 -5.56
CA ILE A 34 4.64 10.93 -6.36
C ILE A 34 5.64 10.23 -5.46
N ARG A 35 6.19 10.93 -4.45
CA ARG A 35 7.15 10.34 -3.51
C ARG A 35 6.56 9.12 -2.80
N THR A 36 5.35 9.23 -2.30
CA THR A 36 4.65 8.11 -1.64
C THR A 36 4.41 6.96 -2.60
N GLY A 37 3.93 7.24 -3.81
CA GLY A 37 3.70 6.24 -4.84
C GLY A 37 4.96 5.48 -5.24
N LEU A 38 6.06 6.20 -5.48
CA LEU A 38 7.37 5.60 -5.78
C LEU A 38 7.89 4.76 -4.61
N GLY A 39 7.65 5.18 -3.37
CA GLY A 39 8.02 4.40 -2.18
C GLY A 39 7.32 3.03 -2.15
N PHE A 40 6.02 2.97 -2.43
CA PHE A 40 5.29 1.71 -2.51
C PHE A 40 5.75 0.83 -3.68
N VAL A 41 6.00 1.42 -4.85
CA VAL A 41 6.55 0.70 -6.01
C VAL A 41 7.92 0.11 -5.68
N ALA A 42 8.82 0.92 -5.10
CA ALA A 42 10.16 0.45 -4.71
C ALA A 42 10.10 -0.68 -3.67
N LEU A 43 9.20 -0.58 -2.69
CA LEU A 43 8.98 -1.63 -1.70
C LEU A 43 8.45 -2.91 -2.35
N GLY A 44 7.49 -2.80 -3.27
CA GLY A 44 6.96 -3.94 -4.03
C GLY A 44 8.06 -4.66 -4.82
N ILE A 45 8.89 -3.90 -5.53
CA ILE A 45 10.05 -4.45 -6.27
C ILE A 45 11.06 -5.10 -5.32
N ALA A 46 11.33 -4.49 -4.16
CA ALA A 46 12.24 -5.06 -3.17
C ALA A 46 11.74 -6.42 -2.67
N ILE A 47 10.45 -6.52 -2.29
CA ILE A 47 9.85 -7.78 -1.84
C ILE A 47 9.93 -8.84 -2.94
N GLU A 48 9.60 -8.48 -4.19
CA GLU A 48 9.70 -9.40 -5.33
C GLU A 48 11.13 -9.92 -5.52
N ARG A 49 12.12 -9.04 -5.42
CA ARG A 49 13.53 -9.44 -5.53
C ARG A 49 13.97 -10.32 -4.37
N PHE A 50 13.57 -10.01 -3.14
CA PHE A 50 13.86 -10.85 -1.98
C PHE A 50 13.21 -12.24 -2.09
N SER A 51 11.99 -12.33 -2.63
CA SER A 51 11.32 -13.62 -2.82
C SER A 51 12.02 -14.52 -3.88
N GLN A 52 12.75 -13.91 -4.80
CA GLN A 52 13.53 -14.61 -5.84
C GLN A 52 14.90 -15.08 -5.35
N LEU A 53 15.41 -14.51 -4.24
CA LEU A 53 16.66 -14.96 -3.64
C LEU A 53 16.42 -16.29 -2.93
N ASP A 54 16.95 -17.36 -3.51
CA ASP A 54 16.88 -18.70 -2.91
C ASP A 54 17.91 -18.79 -1.77
N LEU A 55 17.46 -18.48 -0.55
CA LEU A 55 18.29 -18.59 0.66
C LEU A 55 18.72 -20.03 0.98
N SER A 56 18.17 -21.01 0.25
CA SER A 56 18.55 -22.42 0.39
C SER A 56 19.99 -22.71 -0.05
N GLU A 57 20.58 -21.88 -0.91
CA GLU A 57 21.99 -21.98 -1.27
C GLU A 57 22.95 -21.56 -0.14
N LEU A 58 22.48 -20.71 0.78
CA LEU A 58 23.28 -20.21 1.90
C LEU A 58 23.23 -21.14 3.13
N ILE A 59 22.25 -22.06 3.19
CA ILE A 59 22.10 -23.03 4.29
C ILE A 59 22.41 -24.42 3.73
N PRO A 60 23.55 -25.07 4.11
CA PRO A 60 23.85 -26.40 3.64
C PRO A 60 22.76 -27.39 4.02
N PRO A 61 22.28 -28.25 3.09
CA PRO A 61 21.21 -29.20 3.38
C PRO A 61 21.68 -30.21 4.45
N SER A 62 20.91 -30.29 5.54
CA SER A 62 21.16 -31.29 6.58
C SER A 62 20.95 -32.69 6.01
N PRO A 63 21.89 -33.66 6.19
CA PRO A 63 21.86 -34.97 5.50
C PRO A 63 20.73 -35.92 5.94
N HIS A 64 19.85 -35.54 6.87
CA HIS A 64 18.82 -36.41 7.45
C HIS A 64 17.36 -36.01 7.11
N GLN A 65 17.10 -35.37 5.98
CA GLN A 65 15.74 -34.98 5.62
C GLN A 65 15.00 -36.07 4.84
N GLY A 66 13.99 -36.68 5.48
CA GLY A 66 13.09 -37.67 4.85
C GLY A 66 12.26 -37.05 3.73
N GLN A 67 11.81 -37.92 2.80
CA GLN A 67 11.04 -37.57 1.59
C GLN A 67 9.72 -36.86 1.88
N GLY A 68 9.10 -37.15 3.05
CA GLY A 68 7.86 -36.52 3.52
C GLY A 68 8.03 -35.03 3.90
N ASP A 69 9.21 -34.65 4.42
CA ASP A 69 9.52 -33.28 4.81
C ASP A 69 9.72 -32.35 3.59
N ARG A 70 10.14 -32.91 2.46
CA ARG A 70 10.31 -32.18 1.19
C ARG A 70 8.97 -31.75 0.58
N THR A 71 7.94 -32.59 0.67
CA THR A 71 6.62 -32.27 0.11
C THR A 71 5.87 -31.23 0.94
N LEU A 72 6.01 -31.24 2.25
CA LEU A 72 5.44 -30.23 3.14
C LEU A 72 6.10 -28.86 2.91
N ARG A 73 7.42 -28.82 2.84
CA ARG A 73 8.18 -27.60 2.54
C ARG A 73 7.91 -27.04 1.14
N ALA A 74 7.65 -27.88 0.15
CA ALA A 74 7.28 -27.44 -1.18
C ALA A 74 5.91 -26.73 -1.16
N ARG A 75 4.93 -27.26 -0.43
CA ARG A 75 3.60 -26.63 -0.27
C ARG A 75 3.67 -25.33 0.52
N GLU A 76 4.47 -25.27 1.58
CA GLU A 76 4.70 -24.04 2.34
C GLU A 76 5.35 -22.95 1.45
N LYS A 77 6.35 -23.32 0.65
CA LYS A 77 6.99 -22.41 -0.31
C LYS A 77 6.01 -21.90 -1.38
N GLU A 78 5.07 -22.73 -1.85
CA GLU A 78 4.05 -22.30 -2.81
C GLU A 78 3.07 -21.32 -2.19
N GLN A 79 2.57 -21.59 -0.99
CA GLN A 79 1.66 -20.69 -0.27
C GLN A 79 2.34 -19.34 0.08
N ASP A 80 3.59 -19.36 0.50
CA ASP A 80 4.35 -18.14 0.78
C ASP A 80 4.61 -17.32 -0.49
N LYS A 81 4.78 -17.98 -1.63
CA LYS A 81 4.95 -17.34 -2.93
C LYS A 81 3.68 -16.65 -3.41
N GLU A 82 2.53 -17.31 -3.30
CA GLU A 82 1.22 -16.71 -3.63
C GLU A 82 0.91 -15.50 -2.75
N GLN A 83 1.16 -15.60 -1.45
CA GLN A 83 0.94 -14.50 -0.52
C GLN A 83 1.88 -13.32 -0.79
N SER A 84 3.13 -13.61 -1.12
CA SER A 84 4.12 -12.59 -1.50
C SER A 84 3.71 -11.88 -2.79
N GLN A 85 3.26 -12.60 -3.82
CA GLN A 85 2.79 -12.02 -5.08
C GLN A 85 1.56 -11.13 -4.89
N MET A 86 0.61 -11.54 -4.04
CA MET A 86 -0.56 -10.72 -3.71
C MET A 86 -0.12 -9.40 -3.01
N LEU A 87 0.82 -9.47 -2.09
CA LEU A 87 1.34 -8.30 -1.38
C LEU A 87 2.09 -7.36 -2.35
N VAL A 88 2.93 -7.90 -3.22
CA VAL A 88 3.62 -7.13 -4.26
C VAL A 88 2.61 -6.45 -5.19
N GLY A 89 1.60 -7.19 -5.66
CA GLY A 89 0.54 -6.64 -6.50
C GLY A 89 -0.23 -5.51 -5.81
N ALA A 90 -0.55 -5.66 -4.52
CA ALA A 90 -1.21 -4.63 -3.73
C ALA A 90 -0.34 -3.37 -3.57
N LEU A 91 0.96 -3.52 -3.30
CA LEU A 91 1.90 -2.40 -3.18
C LEU A 91 2.09 -1.67 -4.53
N MET A 92 2.22 -2.42 -5.62
CA MET A 92 2.31 -1.84 -6.96
C MET A 92 1.02 -1.10 -7.34
N GLY A 93 -0.15 -1.67 -7.02
CA GLY A 93 -1.45 -1.03 -7.23
C GLY A 93 -1.62 0.25 -6.41
N LEU A 94 -1.24 0.23 -5.13
CA LEU A 94 -1.24 1.43 -4.28
C LEU A 94 -0.28 2.50 -4.78
N GLY A 95 0.92 2.11 -5.18
CA GLY A 95 1.93 3.03 -5.70
C GLY A 95 1.50 3.68 -7.01
N GLY A 96 1.08 2.88 -7.99
CA GLY A 96 0.57 3.35 -9.28
C GLY A 96 -0.70 4.20 -9.10
N GLY A 97 -1.64 3.75 -8.29
CA GLY A 97 -2.86 4.47 -7.96
C GLY A 97 -2.60 5.83 -7.31
N SER A 98 -1.61 5.92 -6.41
CA SER A 98 -1.18 7.17 -5.80
C SER A 98 -0.64 8.15 -6.82
N ILE A 99 0.19 7.69 -7.75
CA ILE A 99 0.78 8.54 -8.81
C ILE A 99 -0.32 9.04 -9.76
N ILE A 100 -1.19 8.14 -10.23
CA ILE A 100 -2.29 8.48 -11.14
C ILE A 100 -3.24 9.48 -10.47
N TYR A 101 -3.64 9.22 -9.22
CA TYR A 101 -4.51 10.12 -8.47
C TYR A 101 -3.87 11.48 -8.24
N GLY A 102 -2.59 11.52 -7.82
CA GLY A 102 -1.83 12.76 -7.62
C GLY A 102 -1.75 13.60 -8.88
N THR A 103 -1.49 12.95 -10.02
CA THR A 103 -1.42 13.60 -11.34
C THR A 103 -2.77 14.14 -11.78
N ALA A 104 -3.82 13.32 -11.73
CA ALA A 104 -5.17 13.74 -12.10
C ALA A 104 -5.66 14.92 -11.24
N ARG A 105 -5.37 14.87 -9.94
CA ARG A 105 -5.70 15.93 -9.00
C ARG A 105 -4.93 17.22 -9.30
N TYR A 106 -3.64 17.13 -9.60
CA TYR A 106 -2.82 18.28 -9.94
C TYR A 106 -3.39 19.06 -11.13
N PHE A 107 -3.65 18.36 -12.24
CA PHE A 107 -4.23 18.98 -13.43
C PHE A 107 -5.67 19.47 -13.20
N GLY A 108 -6.48 18.74 -12.42
CA GLY A 108 -7.82 19.18 -12.05
C GLY A 108 -7.79 20.48 -11.23
N ASN A 109 -6.91 20.56 -10.24
CA ASN A 109 -6.75 21.74 -9.38
C ASN A 109 -6.24 22.95 -10.17
N MET A 110 -5.31 22.75 -11.11
CA MET A 110 -4.79 23.79 -11.97
C MET A 110 -5.89 24.47 -12.80
N ARG A 111 -6.82 23.67 -13.39
CA ARG A 111 -7.96 24.20 -14.14
C ARG A 111 -8.94 24.99 -13.28
N HIS A 112 -9.11 24.61 -12.00
CA HIS A 112 -9.96 25.35 -11.07
C HIS A 112 -9.31 26.65 -10.60
N LEU A 113 -7.99 26.65 -10.39
CA LEU A 113 -7.22 27.85 -10.01
C LEU A 113 -7.28 28.93 -11.10
N GLU A 114 -7.23 28.55 -12.38
CA GLU A 114 -7.42 29.47 -13.51
C GLU A 114 -8.79 30.15 -13.49
N ARG A 115 -9.83 29.48 -12.94
CA ARG A 115 -11.18 30.03 -12.77
C ARG A 115 -11.37 30.78 -11.45
N GLY A 116 -10.35 30.88 -10.61
CA GLY A 116 -10.44 31.50 -9.30
C GLY A 116 -11.27 30.68 -8.27
N GLU A 117 -11.38 29.35 -8.46
CA GLU A 117 -12.15 28.46 -7.60
C GLU A 117 -11.21 27.50 -6.86
N PHE A 118 -11.48 27.26 -5.58
CA PHE A 118 -10.74 26.29 -4.75
C PHE A 118 -11.66 25.14 -4.33
N ARG A 119 -11.22 23.90 -4.58
CA ARG A 119 -11.93 22.68 -4.19
C ARG A 119 -11.09 21.86 -3.22
N PRO A 120 -11.44 21.79 -1.93
CA PRO A 120 -10.72 20.95 -0.96
C PRO A 120 -10.96 19.46 -1.27
N ALA A 121 -9.90 18.64 -1.19
CA ALA A 121 -9.97 17.22 -1.55
C ALA A 121 -9.63 16.33 -0.35
N TYR A 122 -10.59 16.19 0.55
CA TYR A 122 -10.45 15.33 1.73
C TYR A 122 -10.61 13.84 1.40
N HIS A 123 -11.45 13.49 0.43
CA HIS A 123 -11.85 12.12 0.14
C HIS A 123 -10.70 11.26 -0.39
N GLY A 124 -9.85 11.82 -1.26
CA GLY A 124 -8.72 11.05 -1.82
C GLY A 124 -7.66 10.69 -0.77
N ALA A 125 -7.35 11.61 0.13
CA ALA A 125 -6.44 11.33 1.23
C ALA A 125 -7.02 10.29 2.19
N ALA A 126 -8.32 10.37 2.50
CA ALA A 126 -9.00 9.40 3.35
C ALA A 126 -9.03 7.99 2.74
N VAL A 127 -9.33 7.88 1.45
CA VAL A 127 -9.33 6.59 0.72
C VAL A 127 -7.94 5.98 0.72
N MET A 128 -6.90 6.77 0.44
CA MET A 128 -5.52 6.26 0.45
C MET A 128 -5.09 5.83 1.85
N ALA A 129 -5.40 6.62 2.88
CA ALA A 129 -5.10 6.25 4.26
C ALA A 129 -5.81 4.96 4.67
N ALA A 130 -7.08 4.79 4.31
CA ALA A 130 -7.84 3.57 4.56
C ALA A 130 -7.25 2.36 3.81
N ALA A 131 -6.83 2.52 2.56
CA ALA A 131 -6.20 1.46 1.78
C ALA A 131 -4.87 1.01 2.40
N VAL A 132 -4.01 1.96 2.83
CA VAL A 132 -2.74 1.65 3.51
C VAL A 132 -2.99 0.98 4.85
N ALA A 133 -3.94 1.49 5.66
CA ALA A 133 -4.30 0.89 6.94
C ALA A 133 -4.88 -0.51 6.78
N GLY A 134 -5.72 -0.73 5.76
CA GLY A 134 -6.28 -2.04 5.43
C GLY A 134 -5.20 -3.05 5.01
N LEU A 135 -4.24 -2.63 4.20
CA LEU A 135 -3.11 -3.48 3.80
C LEU A 135 -2.24 -3.84 5.02
N ALA A 136 -1.86 -2.85 5.82
CA ALA A 136 -1.06 -3.08 7.03
C ALA A 136 -1.79 -3.99 8.03
N GLY A 137 -3.09 -3.75 8.25
CA GLY A 137 -3.95 -4.57 9.12
C GLY A 137 -4.12 -5.99 8.59
N GLY A 138 -4.25 -6.18 7.27
CA GLY A 138 -4.33 -7.48 6.63
C GLY A 138 -3.05 -8.31 6.82
N VAL A 139 -1.89 -7.70 6.57
CA VAL A 139 -0.57 -8.34 6.77
C VAL A 139 -0.37 -8.71 8.23
N TYR A 140 -0.62 -7.78 9.15
CA TYR A 140 -0.49 -8.03 10.58
C TYR A 140 -1.47 -9.09 11.08
N GLY A 141 -2.73 -9.05 10.62
CA GLY A 141 -3.76 -10.02 10.96
C GLY A 141 -3.41 -11.44 10.49
N SER A 142 -2.85 -11.59 9.29
CA SER A 142 -2.37 -12.88 8.77
C SER A 142 -1.22 -13.43 9.62
N ALA A 143 -0.27 -12.58 10.02
CA ALA A 143 0.85 -12.98 10.88
C ALA A 143 0.37 -13.43 12.27
N LEU A 144 -0.61 -12.74 12.85
CA LEU A 144 -1.19 -13.15 14.14
C LEU A 144 -1.94 -14.49 14.05
N ARG A 145 -2.66 -14.75 12.96
CA ARG A 145 -3.36 -16.02 12.74
C ARG A 145 -2.36 -17.19 12.68
N ARG A 146 -1.26 -17.05 11.94
CA ARG A 146 -0.18 -18.05 11.87
C ARG A 146 0.37 -18.38 13.25
N ARG A 147 0.76 -17.34 14.03
CA ARG A 147 1.28 -17.52 15.41
C ARG A 147 0.29 -18.19 16.35
N ARG A 148 -1.01 -17.97 16.17
CA ARG A 148 -2.06 -18.63 17.00
C ARG A 148 -2.23 -20.10 16.61
N ALA A 149 -2.13 -20.44 15.34
CA ALA A 149 -2.18 -21.81 14.86
C ALA A 149 -1.02 -22.64 15.41
N GLU A 150 0.21 -22.13 15.28
CA GLU A 150 1.42 -22.77 15.82
C GLU A 150 1.34 -23.04 17.34
N ARG A 151 0.80 -22.07 18.10
CA ARG A 151 0.60 -22.25 19.56
C ARG A 151 -0.49 -23.26 19.91
N ALA A 152 -1.50 -23.41 19.06
CA ALA A 152 -2.57 -24.39 19.25
C ALA A 152 -2.07 -25.82 19.00
N GLU A 153 -1.22 -26.02 18.01
CA GLU A 153 -0.57 -27.29 17.70
C GLU A 153 0.34 -27.73 18.86
N MET A 154 1.24 -26.87 19.34
CA MET A 154 2.13 -27.17 20.46
C MET A 154 1.38 -27.53 21.75
N ARG A 155 0.18 -27.00 21.96
CA ARG A 155 -0.65 -27.31 23.15
C ARG A 155 -1.38 -28.65 23.03
N ASN A 156 -1.60 -29.16 21.82
CA ASN A 156 -2.27 -30.47 21.63
C ASN A 156 -1.27 -31.64 21.70
N ASP A 157 0.02 -31.35 21.60
CA ASP A 157 1.11 -32.36 21.67
C ASP A 157 1.63 -32.58 23.11
N GLU A 158 1.15 -31.77 24.11
CA GLU A 158 1.38 -31.95 25.55
C GLU A 158 0.21 -32.72 26.21
#